data_7f02b8899801e96c2e0bd8d45f8b8ac8
#
_entry.id   7f02b8899801e96c2e0bd8d45f8b8ac8
#
_cell.length_a   1.000
_cell.length_b   1.000
_cell.length_c   1.000
_cell.angle_alpha   90.00
_cell.angle_beta   90.00
_cell.angle_gamma   90.00
#
_symmetry.space_group_name_H-M   'P 1'
#
loop_
_entity.id
_entity.type
_entity.pdbx_description
1 polymer ?
#
loop_
_entity_poly.entity_id
_entity_poly.type
_entity_poly.pdbx_seq_one_letter_code
_entity_poly.pdbx_strand_id
1 'polypeptide(L)'
;MFLHWGLYAIPGRGEWYMSNARIPAEQYERYMQEFTAKAYDPRDWARRAKRAGMQYVVLTAKHHDGFCLFDSKLTDYKSTNAPCGRDLVREFVDAVRAEGLRVGLYYSLLDWHHPDFPKYNDPIHPMRGNPAYQDEKIDFDRYLAYMHGQIEELVTNYGKIDILWFDYSYGELRGEAWKATELMQMVRRHQPDVIVDNRLETSGEGFGSLVTEQPAYYGGDFVSPEQLLPPEGIRNVRGERVPWELCATMNNNWGYTPYDTCYKPASMLVRKLVECVSKGGNMILNVGPDANGRFPAQSCEILDEIGAWMAVNSESIYHCGSAGVPKPDWGWYTKKEGRIYAQPRLGRWR
;
A
#
# COMPACT_ATOMS: atom_id res chain seq x y z
N MET A 1 5.73 -2.09 6.86
CA MET A 1 5.13 -3.29 6.21
C MET A 1 3.91 -2.87 5.43
N PHE A 2 3.73 -3.41 4.23
CA PHE A 2 2.49 -3.32 3.48
C PHE A 2 1.77 -4.66 3.55
N LEU A 3 0.46 -4.66 3.68
CA LEU A 3 -0.35 -5.87 3.77
C LEU A 3 -1.46 -5.83 2.72
N HIS A 4 -1.30 -6.65 1.67
CA HIS A 4 -2.33 -6.85 0.67
C HIS A 4 -3.16 -8.09 1.01
N TRP A 5 -4.34 -7.87 1.58
CA TRP A 5 -5.22 -8.94 2.02
C TRP A 5 -6.69 -8.60 1.77
N GLY A 6 -7.46 -9.58 1.32
CA GLY A 6 -8.86 -9.45 0.98
C GLY A 6 -9.38 -10.73 0.34
N LEU A 7 -10.51 -10.65 -0.37
CA LEU A 7 -11.15 -11.80 -1.01
C LEU A 7 -10.24 -12.49 -2.03
N TYR A 8 -9.37 -11.75 -2.71
CA TYR A 8 -8.42 -12.30 -3.69
C TYR A 8 -7.42 -13.32 -3.09
N ALA A 9 -7.29 -13.37 -1.78
CA ALA A 9 -6.47 -14.39 -1.11
C ALA A 9 -7.14 -15.79 -1.18
N ILE A 10 -8.45 -15.88 -1.37
CA ILE A 10 -9.19 -17.15 -1.45
C ILE A 10 -8.83 -17.91 -2.72
N PRO A 11 -8.99 -17.35 -3.94
CA PRO A 11 -8.54 -18.01 -5.15
C PRO A 11 -7.01 -18.13 -5.22
N GLY A 12 -6.25 -17.31 -4.49
CA GLY A 12 -4.80 -17.37 -4.44
C GLY A 12 -4.14 -17.12 -5.80
N ARG A 13 -4.64 -16.17 -6.58
CA ARG A 13 -4.17 -15.85 -7.94
C ARG A 13 -3.76 -14.37 -8.09
N GLY A 14 -3.43 -13.72 -6.96
CA GLY A 14 -3.11 -12.31 -6.92
C GLY A 14 -4.34 -11.41 -6.87
N GLU A 15 -4.12 -10.17 -6.51
CA GLU A 15 -5.15 -9.14 -6.27
C GLU A 15 -5.86 -8.68 -7.56
N TRP A 16 -5.23 -8.89 -8.72
CA TRP A 16 -5.78 -8.58 -10.04
C TRP A 16 -6.63 -9.71 -10.64
N TYR A 17 -6.83 -10.81 -9.94
CA TYR A 17 -7.48 -12.00 -10.51
C TYR A 17 -8.88 -11.71 -11.05
N MET A 18 -9.68 -10.89 -10.38
CA MET A 18 -11.02 -10.51 -10.84
C MET A 18 -10.96 -9.86 -12.23
N SER A 19 -10.06 -8.90 -12.45
CA SER A 19 -9.87 -8.22 -13.73
C SER A 19 -9.23 -9.11 -14.79
N ASN A 20 -8.15 -9.83 -14.44
CA ASN A 20 -7.39 -10.63 -15.39
C ASN A 20 -8.20 -11.80 -15.93
N ALA A 21 -9.00 -12.43 -15.08
CA ALA A 21 -9.89 -13.53 -15.46
C ALA A 21 -11.28 -13.07 -15.94
N ARG A 22 -11.52 -11.74 -16.01
CA ARG A 22 -12.80 -11.14 -16.44
C ARG A 22 -14.00 -11.71 -15.69
N ILE A 23 -13.92 -11.77 -14.36
CA ILE A 23 -14.97 -12.32 -13.52
C ILE A 23 -15.98 -11.22 -13.22
N PRO A 24 -17.28 -11.40 -13.54
CA PRO A 24 -18.33 -10.47 -13.13
C PRO A 24 -18.44 -10.35 -11.61
N ALA A 25 -18.87 -9.18 -11.12
CA ALA A 25 -19.00 -8.90 -9.69
C ALA A 25 -19.87 -9.94 -8.98
N GLU A 26 -21.01 -10.31 -9.57
CA GLU A 26 -21.97 -11.28 -9.03
C GLU A 26 -21.37 -12.68 -8.87
N GLN A 27 -20.38 -13.03 -9.69
CA GLN A 27 -19.66 -14.32 -9.56
C GLN A 27 -18.51 -14.21 -8.55
N TYR A 28 -17.90 -13.02 -8.42
CA TYR A 28 -16.79 -12.80 -7.49
C TYR A 28 -17.28 -12.69 -6.04
N GLU A 29 -18.51 -12.22 -5.81
CA GLU A 29 -19.16 -12.12 -4.49
C GLU A 29 -19.19 -13.46 -3.71
N ARG A 30 -19.15 -14.59 -4.39
CA ARG A 30 -19.10 -15.90 -3.74
C ARG A 30 -17.95 -16.00 -2.73
N TYR A 31 -16.82 -15.36 -3.02
CA TYR A 31 -15.65 -15.38 -2.12
C TYR A 31 -15.94 -14.68 -0.78
N MET A 32 -16.87 -13.72 -0.74
CA MET A 32 -17.31 -13.16 0.54
C MET A 32 -17.91 -14.24 1.45
N GLN A 33 -18.66 -15.20 0.89
CA GLN A 33 -19.26 -16.31 1.65
C GLN A 33 -18.22 -17.35 2.12
N GLU A 34 -17.03 -17.31 1.56
CA GLU A 34 -15.92 -18.20 1.93
C GLU A 34 -14.92 -17.50 2.89
N PHE A 35 -15.06 -16.17 3.09
CA PHE A 35 -14.10 -15.37 3.83
C PHE A 35 -14.29 -15.49 5.35
N THR A 36 -13.59 -16.42 5.95
CA THR A 36 -13.70 -16.76 7.37
C THR A 36 -12.61 -16.14 8.24
N ALA A 37 -11.47 -15.73 7.67
CA ALA A 37 -10.34 -15.13 8.38
C ALA A 37 -9.93 -15.93 9.65
N LYS A 38 -10.00 -17.26 9.62
CA LYS A 38 -9.92 -18.15 10.80
C LYS A 38 -8.66 -18.02 11.63
N ALA A 39 -7.54 -17.65 10.98
CA ALA A 39 -6.24 -17.55 11.63
C ALA A 39 -5.73 -16.11 11.63
N TYR A 40 -6.59 -15.14 11.34
CA TYR A 40 -6.24 -13.73 11.43
C TYR A 40 -5.92 -13.34 12.86
N ASP A 41 -4.65 -13.07 13.09
CA ASP A 41 -4.11 -12.52 14.34
C ASP A 41 -3.31 -11.24 14.03
N PRO A 42 -3.93 -10.05 14.10
CA PRO A 42 -3.26 -8.79 13.81
C PRO A 42 -2.16 -8.46 14.84
N ARG A 43 -2.20 -9.06 16.04
CA ARG A 43 -1.12 -8.91 17.03
C ARG A 43 0.14 -9.65 16.59
N ASP A 44 0.01 -10.84 16.00
CA ASP A 44 1.15 -11.54 15.42
C ASP A 44 1.74 -10.76 14.24
N TRP A 45 0.87 -10.20 13.37
CA TRP A 45 1.31 -9.35 12.25
C TRP A 45 2.13 -8.15 12.74
N ALA A 46 1.59 -7.41 13.73
CA ALA A 46 2.24 -6.23 14.30
C ALA A 46 3.57 -6.59 14.98
N ARG A 47 3.61 -7.69 15.77
CA ARG A 47 4.85 -8.17 16.41
C ARG A 47 5.91 -8.58 15.38
N ARG A 48 5.53 -9.24 14.29
CA ARG A 48 6.46 -9.59 13.20
C ARG A 48 7.02 -8.36 12.51
N ALA A 49 6.17 -7.38 12.20
CA ALA A 49 6.60 -6.11 11.64
C ALA A 49 7.60 -5.39 12.56
N LYS A 50 7.30 -5.31 13.86
CA LYS A 50 8.19 -4.70 14.86
C LYS A 50 9.53 -5.42 14.98
N ARG A 51 9.52 -6.77 15.05
CA ARG A 51 10.74 -7.58 15.10
C ARG A 51 11.60 -7.43 13.85
N ALA A 52 10.96 -7.28 12.68
CA ALA A 52 11.67 -6.99 11.44
C ALA A 52 12.23 -5.54 11.38
N GLY A 53 12.06 -4.74 12.43
CA GLY A 53 12.54 -3.36 12.51
C GLY A 53 11.68 -2.34 11.77
N MET A 54 10.46 -2.68 11.40
CA MET A 54 9.53 -1.76 10.71
C MET A 54 8.95 -0.76 11.70
N GLN A 55 8.64 0.45 11.21
CA GLN A 55 8.16 1.58 12.02
C GLN A 55 6.65 1.84 11.83
N TYR A 56 6.08 1.31 10.77
CA TYR A 56 4.67 1.45 10.41
C TYR A 56 4.17 0.26 9.61
N VAL A 57 2.86 0.08 9.63
CA VAL A 57 2.17 -0.96 8.86
C VAL A 57 0.97 -0.35 8.14
N VAL A 58 0.83 -0.65 6.85
CA VAL A 58 -0.30 -0.22 6.01
C VAL A 58 -1.09 -1.46 5.59
N LEU A 59 -2.41 -1.45 5.85
CA LEU A 59 -3.33 -2.52 5.44
C LEU A 59 -4.25 -2.03 4.32
N THR A 60 -4.49 -2.87 3.32
CA THR A 60 -5.54 -2.65 2.32
C THR A 60 -6.92 -2.71 2.97
N ALA A 61 -7.47 -1.54 3.37
CA ALA A 61 -8.82 -1.47 3.92
C ALA A 61 -9.88 -1.83 2.87
N LYS A 62 -9.68 -1.42 1.63
CA LYS A 62 -10.43 -1.81 0.43
C LYS A 62 -9.49 -1.87 -0.77
N HIS A 63 -9.48 -2.98 -1.51
CA HIS A 63 -8.74 -3.12 -2.76
C HIS A 63 -9.67 -2.94 -3.98
N HIS A 64 -9.18 -3.13 -5.20
CA HIS A 64 -9.91 -2.89 -6.45
C HIS A 64 -11.20 -3.73 -6.60
N ASP A 65 -11.28 -4.88 -5.95
CA ASP A 65 -12.48 -5.75 -5.94
C ASP A 65 -13.65 -5.19 -5.13
N GLY A 66 -13.46 -4.07 -4.43
CA GLY A 66 -14.49 -3.34 -3.71
C GLY A 66 -14.85 -3.90 -2.33
N PHE A 67 -14.25 -5.05 -1.92
CA PHE A 67 -14.55 -5.63 -0.62
C PHE A 67 -13.90 -4.85 0.52
N CYS A 68 -14.72 -4.42 1.49
CA CYS A 68 -14.28 -3.65 2.64
C CYS A 68 -13.87 -4.57 3.79
N LEU A 69 -12.65 -4.45 4.29
CA LEU A 69 -12.20 -5.11 5.52
C LEU A 69 -12.66 -4.38 6.80
N PHE A 70 -13.41 -3.28 6.67
CA PHE A 70 -13.95 -2.44 7.74
C PHE A 70 -15.49 -2.40 7.70
N ASP A 71 -16.10 -2.00 8.83
CA ASP A 71 -17.56 -1.92 8.98
C ASP A 71 -18.13 -0.65 8.31
N SER A 72 -18.00 -0.53 6.98
CA SER A 72 -18.62 0.57 6.23
C SER A 72 -20.15 0.54 6.38
N LYS A 73 -20.77 1.71 6.51
CA LYS A 73 -22.23 1.88 6.50
C LYS A 73 -22.79 2.10 5.10
N LEU A 74 -21.91 2.22 4.12
CA LEU A 74 -22.26 2.56 2.73
C LEU A 74 -22.38 1.33 1.84
N THR A 75 -21.98 0.14 2.32
CA THR A 75 -22.08 -1.11 1.57
C THR A 75 -22.31 -2.30 2.49
N ASP A 76 -22.96 -3.33 1.95
CA ASP A 76 -23.05 -4.67 2.57
C ASP A 76 -21.91 -5.60 2.15
N TYR A 77 -21.09 -5.19 1.17
CA TYR A 77 -19.94 -5.95 0.69
C TYR A 77 -18.71 -5.71 1.57
N LYS A 78 -18.75 -6.28 2.76
CA LYS A 78 -17.79 -6.02 3.84
C LYS A 78 -17.57 -7.20 4.78
N SER A 79 -16.47 -7.19 5.51
CA SER A 79 -16.02 -8.28 6.38
C SER A 79 -16.96 -8.56 7.55
N THR A 80 -17.67 -7.55 8.06
CA THR A 80 -18.68 -7.75 9.13
C THR A 80 -19.92 -8.52 8.67
N ASN A 81 -20.20 -8.55 7.36
CA ASN A 81 -21.27 -9.33 6.76
C ASN A 81 -20.78 -10.67 6.17
N ALA A 82 -19.48 -10.89 6.09
CA ALA A 82 -18.88 -12.17 5.72
C ALA A 82 -18.92 -13.17 6.89
N PRO A 83 -18.67 -14.47 6.69
CA PRO A 83 -18.64 -15.47 7.76
C PRO A 83 -17.66 -15.16 8.91
N CYS A 84 -16.63 -14.33 8.68
CA CYS A 84 -15.77 -13.88 9.77
C CYS A 84 -16.49 -12.94 10.76
N GLY A 85 -17.50 -12.17 10.32
CA GLY A 85 -18.32 -11.30 11.18
C GLY A 85 -17.56 -10.23 11.96
N ARG A 86 -16.38 -9.80 11.47
CA ARG A 86 -15.42 -8.97 12.22
C ARG A 86 -15.08 -7.70 11.45
N ASP A 87 -14.89 -6.58 12.16
CA ASP A 87 -14.22 -5.40 11.62
C ASP A 87 -12.70 -5.61 11.72
N LEU A 88 -12.13 -6.10 10.61
CA LEU A 88 -10.72 -6.51 10.55
C LEU A 88 -9.79 -5.30 10.59
N VAL A 89 -10.23 -4.14 10.10
CA VAL A 89 -9.47 -2.88 10.19
C VAL A 89 -9.41 -2.38 11.63
N ARG A 90 -10.49 -2.48 12.40
CA ARG A 90 -10.51 -2.13 13.83
C ARG A 90 -9.47 -2.93 14.60
N GLU A 91 -9.51 -4.24 14.43
CA GLU A 91 -8.59 -5.13 15.11
C GLU A 91 -7.12 -4.90 14.71
N PHE A 92 -6.89 -4.63 13.42
CA PHE A 92 -5.57 -4.28 12.90
C PHE A 92 -5.03 -3.00 13.53
N VAL A 93 -5.81 -1.93 13.53
CA VAL A 93 -5.44 -0.62 14.06
C VAL A 93 -5.08 -0.73 15.55
N ASP A 94 -5.90 -1.42 16.32
CA ASP A 94 -5.67 -1.61 17.75
C ASP A 94 -4.39 -2.41 18.02
N ALA A 95 -4.14 -3.46 17.24
CA ALA A 95 -2.95 -4.30 17.39
C ALA A 95 -1.66 -3.55 17.02
N VAL A 96 -1.66 -2.80 15.91
CA VAL A 96 -0.49 -2.03 15.45
C VAL A 96 -0.12 -0.94 16.46
N ARG A 97 -1.11 -0.23 17.00
CA ARG A 97 -0.90 0.77 18.07
C ARG A 97 -0.37 0.16 19.36
N ALA A 98 -0.90 -1.00 19.75
CA ALA A 98 -0.45 -1.69 20.96
C ALA A 98 1.04 -2.07 20.91
N GLU A 99 1.58 -2.31 19.71
CA GLU A 99 3.01 -2.55 19.49
C GLU A 99 3.84 -1.27 19.37
N GLY A 100 3.22 -0.08 19.40
CA GLY A 100 3.88 1.22 19.26
C GLY A 100 4.30 1.52 17.81
N LEU A 101 3.68 0.87 16.82
CA LEU A 101 3.88 1.13 15.40
C LEU A 101 2.87 2.17 14.91
N ARG A 102 3.21 2.90 13.84
CA ARG A 102 2.31 3.81 13.16
C ARG A 102 1.34 3.06 12.27
N VAL A 103 0.11 3.57 12.21
CA VAL A 103 -0.99 2.96 11.46
C VAL A 103 -1.15 3.62 10.11
N GLY A 104 -1.15 2.80 9.05
CA GLY A 104 -1.52 3.22 7.71
C GLY A 104 -2.70 2.42 7.17
N LEU A 105 -3.51 3.07 6.35
CA LEU A 105 -4.60 2.44 5.62
C LEU A 105 -4.45 2.73 4.13
N TYR A 106 -4.56 1.69 3.33
CA TYR A 106 -4.65 1.78 1.87
C TYR A 106 -6.10 1.76 1.44
N TYR A 107 -6.44 2.58 0.46
CA TYR A 107 -7.75 2.61 -0.15
C TYR A 107 -7.63 2.73 -1.68
N SER A 108 -8.19 1.75 -2.40
CA SER A 108 -8.28 1.78 -3.85
C SER A 108 -9.29 2.82 -4.32
N LEU A 109 -8.88 3.68 -5.26
CA LEU A 109 -9.78 4.61 -5.95
C LEU A 109 -10.68 3.89 -6.96
N LEU A 110 -10.31 2.67 -7.37
CA LEU A 110 -11.13 1.78 -8.19
C LEU A 110 -12.10 1.00 -7.31
N ASP A 111 -13.23 0.61 -7.91
CA ASP A 111 -14.17 -0.33 -7.32
C ASP A 111 -14.87 -1.13 -8.41
N TRP A 112 -14.37 -2.32 -8.69
CA TRP A 112 -14.93 -3.19 -9.73
C TRP A 112 -16.27 -3.82 -9.34
N HIS A 113 -16.70 -3.68 -8.09
CA HIS A 113 -17.97 -4.15 -7.58
C HIS A 113 -19.07 -3.06 -7.63
N HIS A 114 -18.67 -1.78 -7.51
CA HIS A 114 -19.66 -0.70 -7.41
C HIS A 114 -20.44 -0.51 -8.72
N PRO A 115 -21.79 -0.47 -8.70
CA PRO A 115 -22.60 -0.38 -9.92
C PRO A 115 -22.33 0.87 -10.76
N ASP A 116 -21.96 1.99 -10.14
CA ASP A 116 -21.69 3.26 -10.83
C ASP A 116 -20.22 3.48 -11.16
N PHE A 117 -19.34 2.50 -10.96
CA PHE A 117 -17.99 2.56 -11.50
C PHE A 117 -17.99 2.16 -12.98
N PRO A 118 -17.25 2.86 -13.88
CA PRO A 118 -17.26 2.58 -15.31
C PRO A 118 -16.84 1.15 -15.61
N LYS A 119 -17.66 0.41 -16.37
CA LYS A 119 -17.37 -1.00 -16.70
C LYS A 119 -16.84 -1.17 -18.12
N TYR A 120 -17.63 -0.75 -19.12
CA TYR A 120 -17.32 -1.01 -20.52
C TYR A 120 -16.07 -0.28 -21.01
N ASN A 121 -16.00 1.03 -20.73
CA ASN A 121 -14.93 1.92 -21.22
C ASN A 121 -13.69 1.95 -20.34
N ASP A 122 -13.76 1.38 -19.14
CA ASP A 122 -12.59 1.32 -18.25
C ASP A 122 -11.61 0.26 -18.74
N PRO A 123 -10.30 0.59 -18.95
CA PRO A 123 -9.35 -0.33 -19.57
C PRO A 123 -8.96 -1.52 -18.70
N ILE A 124 -9.25 -1.46 -17.41
CA ILE A 124 -8.84 -2.47 -16.42
C ILE A 124 -10.01 -3.12 -15.68
N HIS A 125 -11.24 -2.62 -15.85
CA HIS A 125 -12.42 -3.26 -15.26
C HIS A 125 -12.59 -4.70 -15.78
N PRO A 126 -13.03 -5.66 -14.97
CA PRO A 126 -13.30 -7.04 -15.42
C PRO A 126 -14.20 -7.10 -16.66
N MET A 127 -15.19 -6.21 -16.75
CA MET A 127 -16.20 -6.18 -17.84
C MET A 127 -15.82 -5.26 -19.01
N ARG A 128 -14.58 -4.79 -19.08
CA ARG A 128 -14.11 -3.92 -20.18
C ARG A 128 -14.41 -4.51 -21.57
N GLY A 129 -15.01 -3.71 -22.42
CA GLY A 129 -15.36 -4.10 -23.79
C GLY A 129 -16.44 -5.20 -23.90
N ASN A 130 -17.14 -5.53 -22.81
CA ASN A 130 -18.27 -6.46 -22.83
C ASN A 130 -19.52 -5.71 -23.31
N PRO A 131 -20.11 -6.10 -24.48
CA PRO A 131 -21.25 -5.38 -25.08
C PRO A 131 -22.48 -5.27 -24.16
N ALA A 132 -22.63 -6.18 -23.19
CA ALA A 132 -23.73 -6.16 -22.23
C ALA A 132 -23.72 -4.90 -21.34
N TYR A 133 -22.58 -4.21 -21.20
CA TYR A 133 -22.40 -3.02 -20.39
C TYR A 133 -22.16 -1.76 -21.22
N GLN A 134 -22.23 -1.83 -22.57
CA GLN A 134 -21.93 -0.71 -23.47
C GLN A 134 -22.85 0.48 -23.24
N ASP A 135 -24.14 0.22 -23.04
CA ASP A 135 -25.18 1.24 -22.87
C ASP A 135 -25.60 1.43 -21.39
N GLU A 136 -24.80 0.94 -20.45
CA GLU A 136 -25.06 1.06 -19.03
C GLU A 136 -25.02 2.53 -18.60
N LYS A 137 -26.08 2.98 -17.94
CA LYS A 137 -26.13 4.31 -17.36
C LYS A 137 -25.56 4.27 -15.95
N ILE A 138 -24.44 4.91 -15.76
CA ILE A 138 -23.78 5.05 -14.45
C ILE A 138 -23.95 6.48 -13.94
N ASP A 139 -23.98 6.65 -12.63
CA ASP A 139 -23.90 7.92 -11.93
C ASP A 139 -22.54 8.01 -11.21
N PHE A 140 -21.55 8.53 -11.91
CA PHE A 140 -20.19 8.60 -11.35
C PHE A 140 -20.09 9.55 -10.15
N ASP A 141 -20.95 10.59 -10.06
CA ASP A 141 -21.01 11.44 -8.86
C ASP A 141 -21.51 10.66 -7.63
N ARG A 142 -22.42 9.69 -7.81
CA ARG A 142 -22.83 8.79 -6.74
C ARG A 142 -21.70 7.86 -6.31
N TYR A 143 -20.90 7.37 -7.25
CA TYR A 143 -19.67 6.64 -6.91
C TYR A 143 -18.69 7.51 -6.12
N LEU A 144 -18.46 8.75 -6.54
CA LEU A 144 -17.55 9.65 -5.82
C LEU A 144 -18.04 9.94 -4.39
N ALA A 145 -19.35 10.17 -4.23
CA ALA A 145 -19.94 10.35 -2.89
C ALA A 145 -19.75 9.11 -1.99
N TYR A 146 -19.93 7.92 -2.56
CA TYR A 146 -19.66 6.66 -1.88
C TYR A 146 -18.17 6.52 -1.47
N MET A 147 -17.25 6.76 -2.41
CA MET A 147 -15.81 6.70 -2.18
C MET A 147 -15.38 7.68 -1.10
N HIS A 148 -15.78 8.96 -1.18
CA HIS A 148 -15.47 9.98 -0.19
C HIS A 148 -16.03 9.61 1.20
N GLY A 149 -17.28 9.13 1.24
CA GLY A 149 -17.91 8.70 2.48
C GLY A 149 -17.18 7.54 3.15
N GLN A 150 -16.73 6.55 2.39
CA GLN A 150 -15.92 5.44 2.95
C GLN A 150 -14.56 5.92 3.48
N ILE A 151 -13.92 6.85 2.78
CA ILE A 151 -12.66 7.44 3.26
C ILE A 151 -12.91 8.26 4.53
N GLU A 152 -14.02 8.99 4.61
CA GLU A 152 -14.43 9.71 5.82
C GLU A 152 -14.65 8.75 7.00
N GLU A 153 -15.31 7.60 6.79
CA GLU A 153 -15.42 6.55 7.80
C GLU A 153 -14.04 6.08 8.30
N LEU A 154 -13.08 5.86 7.41
CA LEU A 154 -11.74 5.41 7.77
C LEU A 154 -10.96 6.46 8.58
N VAL A 155 -11.08 7.74 8.25
CA VAL A 155 -10.34 8.81 8.94
C VAL A 155 -11.05 9.33 10.20
N THR A 156 -12.31 8.92 10.47
CA THR A 156 -13.06 9.33 11.65
C THR A 156 -13.26 8.21 12.68
N ASN A 157 -13.50 6.98 12.23
CA ASN A 157 -13.93 5.90 13.11
C ASN A 157 -12.77 5.13 13.76
N TYR A 158 -11.55 5.23 13.26
CA TYR A 158 -10.42 4.38 13.66
C TYR A 158 -9.36 5.11 14.49
N GLY A 159 -9.67 6.32 14.99
CA GLY A 159 -8.75 7.17 15.76
C GLY A 159 -7.64 7.75 14.88
N LYS A 160 -6.44 7.98 15.43
CA LYS A 160 -5.34 8.56 14.65
C LYS A 160 -4.87 7.61 13.56
N ILE A 161 -4.85 8.10 12.32
CA ILE A 161 -4.23 7.44 11.16
C ILE A 161 -2.96 8.22 10.81
N ASP A 162 -1.83 7.54 10.74
CA ASP A 162 -0.55 8.19 10.46
C ASP A 162 -0.27 8.28 8.96
N ILE A 163 -0.76 7.30 8.17
CA ILE A 163 -0.53 7.22 6.73
C ILE A 163 -1.83 6.85 6.04
N LEU A 164 -2.19 7.60 5.00
CA LEU A 164 -3.27 7.25 4.08
C LEU A 164 -2.67 7.02 2.70
N TRP A 165 -2.83 5.81 2.19
CA TRP A 165 -2.27 5.35 0.94
C TRP A 165 -3.39 5.13 -0.07
N PHE A 166 -3.55 6.06 -1.03
CA PHE A 166 -4.46 5.91 -2.15
C PHE A 166 -3.82 5.10 -3.25
N ASP A 167 -4.61 4.59 -4.17
CA ASP A 167 -4.04 3.90 -5.31
C ASP A 167 -4.93 3.99 -6.55
N TYR A 168 -4.24 4.09 -7.67
CA TYR A 168 -4.74 3.89 -9.02
C TYR A 168 -5.43 5.10 -9.65
N SER A 169 -4.64 6.15 -9.91
CA SER A 169 -5.03 7.20 -10.86
C SER A 169 -4.41 6.93 -12.23
N TYR A 170 -5.21 6.96 -13.29
CA TYR A 170 -4.79 6.66 -14.66
C TYR A 170 -5.71 7.33 -15.70
N GLY A 171 -5.23 7.49 -16.92
CA GLY A 171 -6.02 8.10 -18.00
C GLY A 171 -6.63 9.43 -17.59
N GLU A 172 -7.94 9.55 -17.74
CA GLU A 172 -8.71 10.72 -17.31
C GLU A 172 -9.10 10.65 -15.82
N LEU A 173 -9.02 9.48 -15.18
CA LEU A 173 -9.35 9.29 -13.76
C LEU A 173 -8.13 9.64 -12.90
N ARG A 174 -7.90 10.94 -12.67
CA ARG A 174 -6.84 11.49 -11.83
C ARG A 174 -7.21 12.87 -11.30
N GLY A 175 -6.65 13.23 -10.16
CA GLY A 175 -6.81 14.55 -9.56
C GLY A 175 -8.28 14.93 -9.38
N GLU A 176 -8.71 16.01 -10.02
CA GLU A 176 -10.09 16.52 -9.87
C GLU A 176 -11.18 15.61 -10.45
N ALA A 177 -10.84 14.62 -11.28
CA ALA A 177 -11.80 13.58 -11.64
C ALA A 177 -12.25 12.76 -10.43
N TRP A 178 -11.42 12.68 -9.38
CA TRP A 178 -11.75 12.12 -8.08
C TRP A 178 -12.34 13.14 -7.09
N LYS A 179 -12.55 14.40 -7.49
CA LYS A 179 -12.81 15.56 -6.60
C LYS A 179 -11.74 15.62 -5.49
N ALA A 180 -10.48 15.46 -5.90
CA ALA A 180 -9.37 15.20 -4.97
C ALA A 180 -9.08 16.38 -4.04
N THR A 181 -9.32 17.63 -4.48
CA THR A 181 -9.22 18.81 -3.59
C THR A 181 -10.22 18.72 -2.44
N GLU A 182 -11.48 18.42 -2.71
CA GLU A 182 -12.53 18.26 -1.71
C GLU A 182 -12.23 17.09 -0.77
N LEU A 183 -11.82 15.96 -1.33
CA LEU A 183 -11.40 14.78 -0.58
C LEU A 183 -10.27 15.11 0.40
N MET A 184 -9.20 15.75 -0.07
CA MET A 184 -8.06 16.10 0.78
C MET A 184 -8.40 17.14 1.84
N GLN A 185 -9.29 18.08 1.55
CA GLN A 185 -9.79 19.03 2.56
C GLN A 185 -10.57 18.30 3.68
N MET A 186 -11.38 17.31 3.32
CA MET A 186 -12.06 16.47 4.29
C MET A 186 -11.06 15.65 5.13
N VAL A 187 -10.12 14.96 4.48
CA VAL A 187 -9.09 14.16 5.15
C VAL A 187 -8.27 15.00 6.14
N ARG A 188 -7.75 16.16 5.70
CA ARG A 188 -6.92 17.05 6.55
C ARG A 188 -7.71 17.66 7.72
N ARG A 189 -9.00 17.86 7.56
CA ARG A 189 -9.86 18.35 8.63
C ARG A 189 -10.01 17.35 9.78
N HIS A 190 -10.09 16.05 9.46
CA HIS A 190 -10.21 14.97 10.46
C HIS A 190 -8.85 14.46 10.96
N GLN A 191 -7.85 14.46 10.10
CA GLN A 191 -6.50 13.95 10.36
C GLN A 191 -5.46 14.97 9.88
N PRO A 192 -5.21 16.07 10.62
CA PRO A 192 -4.30 17.14 10.18
C PRO A 192 -2.85 16.68 9.99
N ASP A 193 -2.40 15.66 10.73
CA ASP A 193 -1.03 15.15 10.72
C ASP A 193 -0.83 13.91 9.83
N VAL A 194 -1.90 13.42 9.15
CA VAL A 194 -1.77 12.24 8.29
C VAL A 194 -0.88 12.56 7.10
N ILE A 195 0.06 11.69 6.77
CA ILE A 195 0.80 11.78 5.52
C ILE A 195 0.10 10.97 4.44
N VAL A 196 0.08 11.49 3.22
CA VAL A 196 -0.66 10.94 2.09
C VAL A 196 0.30 10.79 0.91
N ASP A 197 0.20 9.71 0.17
CA ASP A 197 0.96 9.48 -1.05
C ASP A 197 0.47 10.34 -2.23
N ASN A 198 1.15 10.23 -3.37
CA ASN A 198 0.81 11.01 -4.57
C ASN A 198 -0.19 10.31 -5.52
N ARG A 199 -0.82 9.22 -5.09
CA ARG A 199 -1.63 8.37 -5.97
C ARG A 199 -3.03 8.91 -6.30
N LEU A 200 -3.46 10.01 -5.69
CA LEU A 200 -4.63 10.78 -6.17
C LEU A 200 -4.37 11.45 -7.52
N GLU A 201 -3.10 11.72 -7.85
CA GLU A 201 -2.71 12.44 -9.06
C GLU A 201 -2.09 11.54 -10.13
N THR A 202 -1.38 10.48 -9.71
CA THR A 202 -0.63 9.63 -10.62
C THR A 202 -0.57 8.18 -10.14
N SER A 203 -0.07 7.29 -10.98
CA SER A 203 0.25 5.90 -10.61
C SER A 203 1.68 5.76 -10.10
N GLY A 204 2.10 4.53 -9.77
CA GLY A 204 3.45 4.22 -9.27
C GLY A 204 4.61 4.51 -10.23
N GLU A 205 4.31 4.86 -11.45
CA GLU A 205 5.30 5.23 -12.48
C GLU A 205 5.56 6.74 -12.52
N GLY A 206 4.64 7.55 -11.97
CA GLY A 206 4.70 9.01 -12.02
C GLY A 206 5.10 9.65 -10.70
N PHE A 207 5.70 10.82 -10.77
CA PHE A 207 6.07 11.61 -9.59
C PHE A 207 5.04 12.69 -9.26
N GLY A 208 4.10 12.97 -10.17
CA GLY A 208 3.05 13.96 -9.99
C GLY A 208 3.56 15.39 -9.85
N SER A 209 2.73 16.26 -9.32
CA SER A 209 3.04 17.69 -9.15
C SER A 209 4.04 17.98 -8.04
N LEU A 210 4.32 17.03 -7.13
CA LEU A 210 5.31 17.21 -6.07
C LEU A 210 6.71 17.55 -6.59
N VAL A 211 7.03 17.20 -7.84
CA VAL A 211 8.31 17.54 -8.47
C VAL A 211 8.27 18.84 -9.27
N THR A 212 7.14 19.52 -9.34
CA THR A 212 6.93 20.78 -10.06
C THR A 212 7.18 22.02 -9.16
N GLU A 213 7.05 23.21 -9.74
CA GLU A 213 7.14 24.48 -8.97
C GLU A 213 5.90 24.71 -8.09
N GLN A 214 4.74 24.20 -8.51
CA GLN A 214 3.46 24.40 -7.85
C GLN A 214 2.76 23.05 -7.66
N PRO A 215 3.05 22.33 -6.56
CA PRO A 215 2.35 21.11 -6.23
C PRO A 215 0.84 21.36 -6.09
N ALA A 216 0.02 20.46 -6.66
CA ALA A 216 -1.41 20.48 -6.44
C ALA A 216 -1.74 20.21 -4.96
N TYR A 217 -2.86 20.72 -4.48
CA TYR A 217 -3.29 20.50 -3.10
C TYR A 217 -3.44 19.01 -2.76
N TYR A 218 -3.81 18.20 -3.75
CA TYR A 218 -3.94 16.75 -3.67
C TYR A 218 -2.71 15.97 -4.13
N GLY A 219 -1.60 16.65 -4.41
CA GLY A 219 -0.35 16.02 -4.87
C GLY A 219 0.30 15.08 -3.84
N GLY A 220 -0.19 15.11 -2.59
CA GLY A 220 0.31 14.28 -1.51
C GLY A 220 1.50 14.89 -0.76
N ASP A 221 2.08 14.11 0.14
CA ASP A 221 3.24 14.51 0.97
C ASP A 221 4.51 13.76 0.55
N PHE A 222 4.39 12.66 -0.19
CA PHE A 222 5.51 11.86 -0.68
C PHE A 222 5.17 11.15 -2.00
N VAL A 223 6.21 10.92 -2.80
CA VAL A 223 6.10 10.15 -4.04
C VAL A 223 6.28 8.67 -3.74
N SER A 224 5.47 7.82 -4.37
CA SER A 224 5.45 6.37 -4.15
C SER A 224 5.87 5.58 -5.40
N PRO A 225 7.16 5.57 -5.82
CA PRO A 225 7.62 4.74 -6.94
C PRO A 225 7.42 3.27 -6.63
N GLU A 226 6.96 2.52 -7.64
CA GLU A 226 6.62 1.11 -7.48
C GLU A 226 7.70 0.21 -8.06
N GLN A 227 8.20 -0.75 -7.25
CA GLN A 227 9.21 -1.77 -7.61
C GLN A 227 10.57 -1.21 -8.08
N LEU A 228 10.61 -0.02 -8.64
CA LEU A 228 11.81 0.59 -9.22
C LEU A 228 12.38 1.69 -8.32
N LEU A 229 13.66 1.58 -8.01
CA LEU A 229 14.39 2.59 -7.24
C LEU A 229 14.76 3.78 -8.13
N PRO A 230 14.42 5.02 -7.73
CA PRO A 230 14.93 6.21 -8.41
C PRO A 230 16.46 6.21 -8.43
N PRO A 231 17.13 6.53 -9.57
CA PRO A 231 18.59 6.44 -9.68
C PRO A 231 19.34 7.26 -8.62
N GLU A 232 18.88 8.49 -8.31
CA GLU A 232 19.55 9.43 -7.39
C GLU A 232 18.62 10.00 -6.29
N GLY A 233 17.49 9.32 -6.03
CA GLY A 233 16.39 9.85 -5.26
C GLY A 233 15.51 10.78 -6.09
N ILE A 234 14.58 11.50 -5.46
CA ILE A 234 13.63 12.38 -6.15
C ILE A 234 13.88 13.83 -5.76
N ARG A 235 13.90 14.72 -6.77
CA ARG A 235 14.03 16.15 -6.61
C ARG A 235 12.97 16.88 -7.42
N ASN A 236 12.54 18.03 -6.93
CA ASN A 236 11.70 18.94 -7.69
C ASN A 236 12.54 19.76 -8.70
N VAL A 237 11.85 20.55 -9.51
CA VAL A 237 12.48 21.42 -10.54
C VAL A 237 13.43 22.46 -9.97
N ARG A 238 13.35 22.76 -8.65
CA ARG A 238 14.28 23.64 -7.94
C ARG A 238 15.50 22.91 -7.38
N GLY A 239 15.60 21.59 -7.59
CA GLY A 239 16.67 20.75 -7.06
C GLY A 239 16.49 20.35 -5.59
N GLU A 240 15.37 20.71 -4.96
CA GLU A 240 15.06 20.33 -3.58
C GLU A 240 14.64 18.86 -3.50
N ARG A 241 14.98 18.21 -2.41
CA ARG A 241 14.60 16.80 -2.20
C ARG A 241 13.09 16.69 -1.94
N VAL A 242 12.44 15.76 -2.64
CA VAL A 242 11.06 15.38 -2.42
C VAL A 242 11.04 14.10 -1.60
N PRO A 243 10.26 14.00 -0.52
CA PRO A 243 10.07 12.75 0.21
C PRO A 243 9.53 11.65 -0.71
N TRP A 244 10.02 10.43 -0.54
CA TRP A 244 9.55 9.31 -1.34
C TRP A 244 9.65 7.97 -0.60
N GLU A 245 8.80 7.02 -1.00
CA GLU A 245 8.73 5.69 -0.45
C GLU A 245 8.68 4.66 -1.58
N LEU A 246 9.68 3.79 -1.68
CA LEU A 246 9.61 2.63 -2.58
C LEU A 246 8.60 1.63 -2.04
N CYS A 247 7.55 1.31 -2.78
CA CYS A 247 6.74 0.14 -2.47
C CYS A 247 7.24 -1.07 -3.27
N ALA A 248 7.47 -2.19 -2.57
CA ALA A 248 8.07 -3.39 -3.15
C ALA A 248 7.48 -4.67 -2.55
N THR A 249 7.50 -5.75 -3.36
CA THR A 249 7.06 -7.08 -2.96
C THR A 249 8.22 -7.99 -2.58
N MET A 250 7.96 -8.99 -1.74
CA MET A 250 8.92 -10.06 -1.45
C MET A 250 9.06 -11.06 -2.61
N ASN A 251 7.95 -11.32 -3.33
CA ASN A 251 7.87 -12.15 -4.54
C ASN A 251 7.42 -11.28 -5.73
N ASN A 252 6.65 -11.83 -6.69
CA ASN A 252 6.17 -11.10 -7.86
C ASN A 252 4.73 -10.58 -7.72
N ASN A 253 4.05 -10.83 -6.59
CA ASN A 253 2.66 -10.49 -6.38
C ASN A 253 2.46 -9.64 -5.11
N TRP A 254 1.43 -8.78 -5.08
CA TRP A 254 1.00 -8.08 -3.89
C TRP A 254 0.11 -8.97 -3.02
N GLY A 255 -0.96 -9.51 -3.58
CA GLY A 255 -1.84 -10.46 -2.91
C GLY A 255 -1.26 -11.89 -2.87
N TYR A 256 -1.82 -12.71 -2.00
CA TYR A 256 -1.40 -14.10 -1.82
C TYR A 256 -1.49 -14.92 -3.12
N THR A 257 -0.40 -15.59 -3.45
CA THR A 257 -0.29 -16.47 -4.62
C THR A 257 0.58 -17.68 -4.24
N PRO A 258 -0.02 -18.85 -3.91
CA PRO A 258 0.74 -20.02 -3.43
C PRO A 258 1.67 -20.61 -4.50
N TYR A 259 1.43 -20.30 -5.77
CA TYR A 259 2.25 -20.78 -6.88
C TYR A 259 3.47 -19.88 -7.18
N ASP A 260 3.52 -18.67 -6.60
CA ASP A 260 4.68 -17.80 -6.73
C ASP A 260 5.71 -18.13 -5.63
N THR A 261 6.66 -18.96 -6.01
CA THR A 261 7.78 -19.37 -5.15
C THR A 261 9.05 -18.54 -5.38
N CYS A 262 8.98 -17.52 -6.25
CA CYS A 262 10.12 -16.68 -6.61
C CYS A 262 10.33 -15.54 -5.59
N TYR A 263 10.69 -15.90 -4.37
CA TYR A 263 10.98 -14.92 -3.33
C TYR A 263 12.38 -14.31 -3.47
N LYS A 264 12.45 -13.00 -3.30
CA LYS A 264 13.71 -12.27 -3.19
C LYS A 264 14.38 -12.60 -1.86
N PRO A 265 15.66 -12.98 -1.83
CA PRO A 265 16.34 -13.27 -0.56
C PRO A 265 16.40 -12.01 0.33
N ALA A 266 16.37 -12.18 1.65
CA ALA A 266 16.43 -11.09 2.62
C ALA A 266 17.62 -10.15 2.36
N SER A 267 18.79 -10.70 1.98
CA SER A 267 19.97 -9.91 1.64
C SER A 267 19.75 -8.94 0.46
N MET A 268 18.90 -9.30 -0.51
CA MET A 268 18.54 -8.42 -1.60
C MET A 268 17.60 -7.30 -1.14
N LEU A 269 16.63 -7.63 -0.28
CA LEU A 269 15.67 -6.67 0.27
C LEU A 269 16.36 -5.68 1.21
N VAL A 270 17.29 -6.15 2.03
CA VAL A 270 18.12 -5.29 2.89
C VAL A 270 18.97 -4.34 2.03
N ARG A 271 19.58 -4.81 0.94
CA ARG A 271 20.32 -3.92 0.03
C ARG A 271 19.40 -2.84 -0.59
N LYS A 272 18.19 -3.21 -0.98
CA LYS A 272 17.18 -2.23 -1.44
C LYS A 272 16.87 -1.19 -0.37
N LEU A 273 16.66 -1.62 0.89
CA LEU A 273 16.43 -0.71 2.01
C LEU A 273 17.61 0.25 2.21
N VAL A 274 18.83 -0.27 2.26
CA VAL A 274 20.06 0.55 2.36
C VAL A 274 20.15 1.55 1.21
N GLU A 275 19.87 1.11 -0.01
CA GLU A 275 19.90 1.96 -1.19
C GLU A 275 18.81 3.05 -1.15
N CYS A 276 17.58 2.73 -0.72
CA CYS A 276 16.52 3.72 -0.48
C CYS A 276 17.00 4.80 0.48
N VAL A 277 17.49 4.41 1.65
CA VAL A 277 17.95 5.34 2.69
C VAL A 277 19.13 6.19 2.18
N SER A 278 20.09 5.59 1.48
CA SER A 278 21.26 6.29 0.93
C SER A 278 20.88 7.38 -0.09
N LYS A 279 19.70 7.26 -0.68
CA LYS A 279 19.11 8.22 -1.63
C LYS A 279 18.07 9.15 -0.99
N GLY A 280 17.88 9.03 0.33
CA GLY A 280 16.97 9.86 1.12
C GLY A 280 15.50 9.45 1.03
N GLY A 281 15.22 8.18 0.71
CA GLY A 281 13.88 7.60 0.65
C GLY A 281 13.60 6.62 1.76
N ASN A 282 12.34 6.18 1.81
CA ASN A 282 11.85 5.08 2.64
C ASN A 282 11.52 3.86 1.78
N MET A 283 11.25 2.74 2.44
CA MET A 283 10.80 1.52 1.79
C MET A 283 9.63 0.90 2.56
N ILE A 284 8.56 0.57 1.86
CA ILE A 284 7.49 -0.26 2.37
C ILE A 284 7.54 -1.62 1.66
N LEU A 285 7.60 -2.70 2.46
CA LEU A 285 7.76 -4.07 1.98
C LEU A 285 6.48 -4.86 2.20
N ASN A 286 5.97 -5.46 1.14
CA ASN A 286 4.68 -6.14 1.12
C ASN A 286 4.75 -7.58 1.63
N VAL A 287 3.71 -7.98 2.36
CA VAL A 287 3.33 -9.36 2.63
C VAL A 287 1.89 -9.56 2.17
N GLY A 288 1.62 -10.64 1.45
CA GLY A 288 0.26 -11.08 1.08
C GLY A 288 -0.16 -12.25 1.97
N PRO A 289 -0.98 -12.04 3.02
CA PRO A 289 -1.51 -13.14 3.85
C PRO A 289 -2.40 -14.08 3.07
N ASP A 290 -2.45 -15.36 3.47
CA ASP A 290 -3.36 -16.35 2.89
C ASP A 290 -4.83 -16.03 3.23
N ALA A 291 -5.77 -16.80 2.67
CA ALA A 291 -7.21 -16.62 2.89
C ALA A 291 -7.63 -16.70 4.38
N ASN A 292 -6.85 -17.36 5.22
CA ASN A 292 -7.09 -17.46 6.65
C ASN A 292 -6.46 -16.33 7.46
N GLY A 293 -5.65 -15.47 6.84
CA GLY A 293 -4.92 -14.40 7.50
C GLY A 293 -3.53 -14.80 8.02
N ARG A 294 -2.94 -15.92 7.55
CA ARG A 294 -1.57 -16.30 7.92
C ARG A 294 -0.56 -15.73 6.94
N PHE A 295 0.57 -15.28 7.45
CA PHE A 295 1.69 -14.98 6.57
C PHE A 295 2.27 -16.26 5.98
N PRO A 296 2.64 -16.27 4.69
CA PRO A 296 3.39 -17.35 4.09
C PRO A 296 4.68 -17.66 4.86
N ALA A 297 5.04 -18.93 5.01
CA ALA A 297 6.23 -19.33 5.76
C ALA A 297 7.51 -18.64 5.28
N GLN A 298 7.70 -18.57 3.96
CA GLN A 298 8.84 -17.88 3.35
C GLN A 298 8.87 -16.38 3.67
N SER A 299 7.70 -15.72 3.74
CA SER A 299 7.64 -14.31 4.18
C SER A 299 8.06 -14.16 5.64
N CYS A 300 7.68 -15.10 6.50
CA CYS A 300 8.11 -15.12 7.90
C CYS A 300 9.63 -15.27 8.04
N GLU A 301 10.21 -16.23 7.32
CA GLU A 301 11.67 -16.46 7.29
C GLU A 301 12.42 -15.20 6.85
N ILE A 302 11.98 -14.56 5.76
CA ILE A 302 12.59 -13.32 5.26
C ILE A 302 12.48 -12.18 6.29
N LEU A 303 11.32 -12.05 6.95
CA LEU A 303 11.14 -11.04 8.01
C LEU A 303 12.06 -11.29 9.20
N ASP A 304 12.24 -12.53 9.61
CA ASP A 304 13.13 -12.90 10.72
C ASP A 304 14.60 -12.61 10.36
N GLU A 305 15.04 -12.90 9.12
CA GLU A 305 16.38 -12.56 8.63
C GLU A 305 16.59 -11.03 8.56
N ILE A 306 15.61 -10.27 8.04
CA ILE A 306 15.66 -8.81 8.03
C ILE A 306 15.75 -8.28 9.47
N GLY A 307 14.96 -8.83 10.39
CA GLY A 307 14.96 -8.46 11.80
C GLY A 307 16.31 -8.70 12.47
N ALA A 308 16.93 -9.84 12.21
CA ALA A 308 18.26 -10.15 12.72
C ALA A 308 19.32 -9.14 12.23
N TRP A 309 19.25 -8.75 10.96
CA TRP A 309 20.12 -7.72 10.40
C TRP A 309 19.84 -6.35 11.03
N MET A 310 18.57 -5.95 11.14
CA MET A 310 18.17 -4.67 11.72
C MET A 310 18.54 -4.55 13.19
N ALA A 311 18.52 -5.63 13.97
CA ALA A 311 18.93 -5.62 15.38
C ALA A 311 20.37 -5.12 15.57
N VAL A 312 21.23 -5.33 14.57
CA VAL A 312 22.64 -4.91 14.62
C VAL A 312 22.89 -3.60 13.89
N ASN A 313 22.15 -3.34 12.79
CA ASN A 313 22.48 -2.29 11.83
C ASN A 313 21.47 -1.12 11.79
N SER A 314 20.43 -1.13 12.63
CA SER A 314 19.35 -0.13 12.59
C SER A 314 19.83 1.31 12.77
N GLU A 315 20.95 1.54 13.47
CA GLU A 315 21.54 2.87 13.62
C GLU A 315 21.88 3.52 12.28
N SER A 316 22.29 2.71 11.29
CA SER A 316 22.65 3.16 9.94
C SER A 316 21.43 3.37 9.01
N ILE A 317 20.22 3.05 9.50
CA ILE A 317 18.96 3.10 8.76
C ILE A 317 18.03 4.17 9.35
N TYR A 318 17.70 4.07 10.65
CA TYR A 318 16.73 4.96 11.27
C TYR A 318 17.20 6.39 11.34
N HIS A 319 16.36 7.29 10.78
CA HIS A 319 16.61 8.73 10.69
C HIS A 319 17.85 9.09 9.86
N CYS A 320 18.35 8.12 9.07
CA CYS A 320 19.41 8.38 8.11
C CYS A 320 18.86 8.87 6.77
N GLY A 321 19.73 9.47 6.00
CA GLY A 321 19.47 9.92 4.64
C GLY A 321 20.74 9.87 3.80
N SER A 322 20.71 10.54 2.66
CA SER A 322 21.85 10.63 1.76
C SER A 322 23.03 11.32 2.42
N ALA A 323 24.21 10.73 2.28
CA ALA A 323 25.45 11.30 2.78
C ALA A 323 25.93 12.54 1.99
N GLY A 324 25.39 12.78 0.80
CA GLY A 324 25.80 13.90 -0.06
C GLY A 324 27.18 13.72 -0.67
N VAL A 325 27.73 12.51 -0.67
CA VAL A 325 29.00 12.16 -1.30
C VAL A 325 28.75 11.15 -2.44
N PRO A 326 29.67 11.06 -3.43
CA PRO A 326 29.55 10.10 -4.52
C PRO A 326 29.39 8.66 -4.00
N LYS A 327 28.53 7.89 -4.66
CA LYS A 327 28.34 6.47 -4.34
C LYS A 327 29.62 5.68 -4.66
N PRO A 328 30.17 4.90 -3.73
CA PRO A 328 31.33 4.06 -4.00
C PRO A 328 30.93 2.82 -4.83
N ASP A 329 31.89 2.23 -5.55
CA ASP A 329 31.66 1.02 -6.33
C ASP A 329 31.33 -0.20 -5.46
N TRP A 330 31.81 -0.22 -4.24
CA TRP A 330 31.66 -1.33 -3.29
C TRP A 330 30.41 -1.29 -2.43
N GLY A 331 29.58 -0.17 -2.45
CA GLY A 331 28.42 -0.09 -1.57
C GLY A 331 27.67 1.23 -1.60
N TRP A 332 27.21 1.66 -0.44
CA TRP A 332 26.44 2.88 -0.21
C TRP A 332 26.90 3.59 1.05
N TYR A 333 26.57 4.87 1.14
CA TYR A 333 26.72 5.68 2.35
C TYR A 333 25.35 6.17 2.81
N THR A 334 25.06 6.02 4.11
CA THR A 334 23.96 6.71 4.79
C THR A 334 24.53 7.66 5.82
N LYS A 335 23.76 8.70 6.18
CA LYS A 335 24.22 9.75 7.09
C LYS A 335 23.16 10.13 8.10
N LYS A 336 23.57 10.29 9.36
CA LYS A 336 22.76 10.83 10.44
C LYS A 336 23.64 11.66 11.38
N GLU A 337 23.18 12.88 11.73
CA GLU A 337 23.84 13.72 12.77
C GLU A 337 25.37 13.84 12.63
N GLY A 338 25.86 14.05 11.41
CA GLY A 338 27.30 14.17 11.14
C GLY A 338 28.06 12.86 11.00
N ARG A 339 27.49 11.71 11.36
CA ARG A 339 28.08 10.38 11.17
C ARG A 339 27.72 9.83 9.79
N ILE A 340 28.70 9.23 9.12
CA ILE A 340 28.53 8.52 7.85
C ILE A 340 28.72 7.02 8.11
N TYR A 341 27.77 6.23 7.67
CA TYR A 341 27.80 4.76 7.74
C TYR A 341 28.13 4.23 6.37
N ALA A 342 29.15 3.36 6.30
CA ALA A 342 29.55 2.65 5.09
C ALA A 342 28.84 1.30 5.02
N GLN A 343 28.10 1.05 3.94
CA GLN A 343 27.32 -0.17 3.74
C GLN A 343 27.91 -0.96 2.56
N PRO A 344 28.73 -2.01 2.82
CA PRO A 344 29.36 -2.79 1.75
C PRO A 344 28.35 -3.58 0.92
N ARG A 345 28.58 -3.64 -0.40
CA ARG A 345 27.77 -4.41 -1.34
C ARG A 345 27.98 -5.92 -1.22
N LEU A 346 29.18 -6.32 -0.82
CA LEU A 346 29.67 -7.68 -0.72
C LEU A 346 30.03 -8.01 0.74
N GLY A 347 29.31 -8.92 1.30
CA GLY A 347 29.57 -9.55 2.58
C GLY A 347 28.56 -10.65 2.80
N ARG A 348 29.02 -11.88 3.09
CA ARG A 348 28.13 -12.83 3.74
C ARG A 348 27.72 -12.17 5.05
N TRP A 349 26.42 -11.95 5.19
CA TRP A 349 25.85 -11.58 6.47
C TRP A 349 26.17 -12.72 7.45
N ARG A 350 27.14 -12.52 8.33
CA ARG A 350 27.42 -13.41 9.46
C ARG A 350 26.73 -12.90 10.69
#